data_4ded7edd07ee3cbd199f5eafdd5c6077
#
_entry.id   4ded7edd07ee3cbd199f5eafdd5c6077
#
_cell.length_a   1.000
_cell.length_b   1.000
_cell.length_c   1.000
_cell.angle_alpha   90.00
_cell.angle_beta   90.00
_cell.angle_gamma   90.00
#
_symmetry.space_group_name_H-M   'P 1'
#
loop_
_entity.id
_entity.type
_entity.pdbx_description
1 polymer ?
#
loop_
_entity_poly.entity_id
_entity_poly.type
_entity_poly.pdbx_seq_one_letter_code
_entity_poly.pdbx_strand_id
1 'polypeptide(L)'
;FRSGLTGHKLYGPMGAGALYIRSRADLAVEPLLIGGGQEMGLRSGTVAAPLAAGLGAACRIGTQELHEEAQRLTHLRDTLLQTLCASISDLKVNGDASLRLPGNLNIRKDGVRAVDVINQLEGVALSSASACAAGGDMPSHVLDGIGLSPAEAECCLRIGLGRFTTQAEVTNAAARICAAYAGCL
;
A
#
# COMPACT_ATOMS: atom_id res chain seq x y z
N PHE A 1 -3.16 20.69 -11.27
CA PHE A 1 -3.16 19.46 -10.47
C PHE A 1 -3.75 18.32 -11.29
N ARG A 2 -3.06 17.18 -11.31
CA ARG A 2 -3.50 15.92 -11.94
C ARG A 2 -3.42 14.83 -10.89
N SER A 3 -4.36 13.90 -10.90
CA SER A 3 -4.34 12.75 -10.00
C SER A 3 -4.86 11.52 -10.73
N GLY A 4 -4.07 10.46 -10.71
CA GLY A 4 -4.48 9.14 -11.22
C GLY A 4 -4.97 8.25 -10.09
N LEU A 5 -6.01 7.48 -10.35
CA LEU A 5 -6.48 6.44 -9.44
C LEU A 5 -6.73 5.14 -10.20
N THR A 6 -6.63 4.04 -9.49
CA THR A 6 -6.83 2.70 -10.06
C THR A 6 -7.86 1.91 -9.27
N GLY A 7 -8.75 1.23 -9.97
CA GLY A 7 -9.89 0.54 -9.38
C GLY A 7 -9.51 -0.56 -8.39
N HIS A 8 -8.52 -1.39 -8.73
CA HIS A 8 -8.14 -2.54 -7.88
C HIS A 8 -7.52 -2.16 -6.53
N LYS A 9 -7.08 -0.90 -6.34
CA LYS A 9 -6.62 -0.40 -5.04
C LYS A 9 -7.74 0.24 -4.20
N LEU A 10 -8.95 0.29 -4.77
CA LEU A 10 -10.18 0.74 -4.12
C LEU A 10 -11.21 -0.39 -3.99
N TYR A 11 -10.77 -1.64 -4.04
CA TYR A 11 -11.61 -2.85 -4.07
C TYR A 11 -12.57 -2.93 -5.27
N GLY A 12 -12.26 -2.18 -6.33
CA GLY A 12 -12.94 -2.22 -7.62
C GLY A 12 -12.27 -3.17 -8.61
N PRO A 13 -12.78 -3.22 -9.85
CA PRO A 13 -12.27 -4.14 -10.86
C PRO A 13 -10.84 -3.79 -11.30
N MET A 14 -10.04 -4.81 -11.61
CA MET A 14 -8.77 -4.66 -12.31
C MET A 14 -9.02 -4.17 -13.74
N GLY A 15 -8.07 -3.40 -14.28
CA GLY A 15 -8.16 -2.86 -15.64
C GLY A 15 -8.96 -1.55 -15.74
N ALA A 16 -9.54 -1.06 -14.64
CA ALA A 16 -10.19 0.24 -14.59
C ALA A 16 -9.38 1.24 -13.76
N GLY A 17 -9.39 2.48 -14.23
CA GLY A 17 -8.78 3.61 -13.54
C GLY A 17 -9.36 4.92 -14.06
N ALA A 18 -9.04 6.02 -13.41
CA ALA A 18 -9.44 7.35 -13.84
C ALA A 18 -8.30 8.36 -13.66
N LEU A 19 -8.30 9.37 -14.51
CA LEU A 19 -7.41 10.51 -14.40
C LEU A 19 -8.24 11.77 -14.11
N TYR A 20 -8.02 12.35 -12.95
CA TYR A 20 -8.57 13.66 -12.65
C TYR A 20 -7.66 14.75 -13.21
N ILE A 21 -8.23 15.65 -13.97
CA ILE A 21 -7.53 16.83 -14.51
C ILE A 21 -8.27 18.06 -14.03
N ARG A 22 -7.59 18.89 -13.24
CA ARG A 22 -8.19 20.17 -12.85
C ARG A 22 -8.33 21.06 -14.08
N SER A 23 -9.53 21.61 -14.29
CA SER A 23 -9.79 22.54 -15.40
C SER A 23 -9.00 23.83 -15.19
N ARG A 24 -7.90 23.98 -15.94
CA ARG A 24 -7.07 25.18 -16.03
C ARG A 24 -6.57 25.33 -17.45
N ALA A 25 -6.59 26.55 -17.95
CA ALA A 25 -6.20 26.86 -19.33
C ALA A 25 -4.74 26.52 -19.66
N ASP A 26 -3.89 26.41 -18.64
CA ASP A 26 -2.45 26.14 -18.73
C ASP A 26 -2.07 24.64 -18.66
N LEU A 27 -3.06 23.75 -18.50
CA LEU A 27 -2.84 22.31 -18.39
C LEU A 27 -3.21 21.60 -19.70
N ALA A 28 -2.24 21.43 -20.58
CA ALA A 28 -2.34 20.54 -21.71
C ALA A 28 -2.02 19.10 -21.31
N VAL A 29 -2.86 18.15 -21.74
CA VAL A 29 -2.60 16.71 -21.64
C VAL A 29 -2.62 16.15 -23.05
N GLU A 30 -1.49 15.60 -23.47
CA GLU A 30 -1.39 14.94 -24.77
C GLU A 30 -1.97 13.53 -24.68
N PRO A 31 -2.86 13.14 -25.61
CA PRO A 31 -3.40 11.78 -25.65
C PRO A 31 -2.34 10.77 -26.07
N LEU A 32 -2.21 9.69 -25.30
CA LEU A 32 -1.33 8.57 -25.67
C LEU A 32 -2.00 7.63 -26.68
N LEU A 33 -3.33 7.56 -26.71
CA LEU A 33 -4.13 6.73 -27.61
C LEU A 33 -4.98 7.65 -28.47
N ILE A 34 -4.64 7.74 -29.75
CA ILE A 34 -5.30 8.58 -30.74
C ILE A 34 -6.35 7.74 -31.49
N GLY A 35 -7.52 8.33 -31.83
CA GLY A 35 -8.59 7.65 -32.56
C GLY A 35 -9.94 8.38 -32.49
N GLY A 36 -11.00 7.71 -32.08
CA GLY A 36 -12.38 8.13 -32.22
C GLY A 36 -12.91 9.23 -31.31
N GLY A 37 -12.05 9.95 -30.57
CA GLY A 37 -12.46 11.14 -29.80
C GLY A 37 -13.12 10.86 -28.44
N GLN A 38 -13.18 9.61 -27.97
CA GLN A 38 -13.71 9.27 -26.66
C GLN A 38 -12.92 9.97 -25.55
N GLU A 39 -13.55 10.17 -24.39
CA GLU A 39 -12.96 10.86 -23.24
C GLU A 39 -12.43 12.25 -23.63
N MET A 40 -13.23 13.02 -24.38
CA MET A 40 -12.86 14.35 -24.89
C MET A 40 -11.56 14.35 -25.74
N GLY A 41 -11.29 13.26 -26.45
CA GLY A 41 -10.07 13.07 -27.24
C GLY A 41 -8.82 12.69 -26.45
N LEU A 42 -8.90 12.62 -25.14
CA LEU A 42 -7.74 12.32 -24.28
C LEU A 42 -7.42 10.83 -24.21
N ARG A 43 -8.42 9.97 -24.43
CA ARG A 43 -8.23 8.52 -24.44
C ARG A 43 -9.22 7.89 -25.39
N SER A 44 -8.80 7.64 -26.62
CA SER A 44 -9.62 7.01 -27.63
C SER A 44 -9.82 5.52 -27.39
N GLY A 45 -10.90 4.98 -27.93
CA GLY A 45 -11.34 3.59 -27.81
C GLY A 45 -12.60 3.46 -26.97
N THR A 46 -13.42 2.46 -27.31
CA THR A 46 -14.68 2.20 -26.62
C THR A 46 -14.46 2.00 -25.13
N VAL A 47 -15.22 2.71 -24.30
CA VAL A 47 -15.14 2.59 -22.84
C VAL A 47 -15.69 1.22 -22.43
N ALA A 48 -14.94 0.51 -21.59
CA ALA A 48 -15.37 -0.73 -20.97
C ALA A 48 -16.43 -0.43 -19.88
N ALA A 49 -17.69 -0.25 -20.29
CA ALA A 49 -18.77 0.20 -19.42
C ALA A 49 -18.92 -0.61 -18.12
N PRO A 50 -18.82 -1.96 -18.12
CA PRO A 50 -18.87 -2.73 -16.88
C PRO A 50 -17.77 -2.38 -15.89
N LEU A 51 -16.54 -2.16 -16.39
CA LEU A 51 -15.39 -1.79 -15.55
C LEU A 51 -15.54 -0.36 -15.00
N ALA A 52 -16.03 0.55 -15.82
CA ALA A 52 -16.32 1.93 -15.41
C ALA A 52 -17.41 1.98 -14.33
N ALA A 53 -18.49 1.20 -14.51
CA ALA A 53 -19.56 1.07 -13.52
C ALA A 53 -19.04 0.48 -12.19
N GLY A 54 -18.21 -0.57 -12.27
CA GLY A 54 -17.56 -1.17 -11.10
C GLY A 54 -16.64 -0.21 -10.37
N LEU A 55 -15.84 0.58 -11.10
CA LEU A 55 -15.01 1.64 -10.51
C LEU A 55 -15.87 2.68 -9.80
N GLY A 56 -16.95 3.13 -10.43
CA GLY A 56 -17.88 4.09 -9.83
C GLY A 56 -18.54 3.57 -8.55
N ALA A 57 -18.93 2.28 -8.52
CA ALA A 57 -19.44 1.62 -7.32
C ALA A 57 -18.39 1.58 -6.22
N ALA A 58 -17.14 1.19 -6.52
CA ALA A 58 -16.05 1.16 -5.56
C ALA A 58 -15.74 2.54 -4.96
N CYS A 59 -15.72 3.58 -5.78
CA CYS A 59 -15.55 4.96 -5.32
C CYS A 59 -16.66 5.39 -4.37
N ARG A 60 -17.93 5.08 -4.70
CA ARG A 60 -19.09 5.44 -3.86
C ARG A 60 -19.00 4.76 -2.49
N ILE A 61 -18.76 3.43 -2.47
CA ILE A 61 -18.62 2.67 -1.23
C ILE A 61 -17.44 3.21 -0.42
N GLY A 62 -16.29 3.39 -1.07
CA GLY A 62 -15.09 3.92 -0.40
C GLY A 62 -15.32 5.29 0.23
N THR A 63 -16.08 6.18 -0.41
CA THR A 63 -16.41 7.50 0.14
C THR A 63 -17.35 7.40 1.33
N GLN A 64 -18.32 6.49 1.29
CA GLN A 64 -19.29 6.29 2.38
C GLN A 64 -18.64 5.71 3.64
N GLU A 65 -17.73 4.76 3.46
CA GLU A 65 -17.10 4.01 4.56
C GLU A 65 -15.76 4.61 5.03
N LEU A 66 -15.23 5.63 4.33
CA LEU A 66 -13.87 6.14 4.50
C LEU A 66 -13.51 6.43 5.96
N HIS A 67 -14.39 7.09 6.69
CA HIS A 67 -14.11 7.53 8.06
C HIS A 67 -14.08 6.36 9.05
N GLU A 68 -15.08 5.51 8.99
CA GLU A 68 -15.18 4.34 9.88
C GLU A 68 -14.08 3.32 9.58
N GLU A 69 -13.84 3.06 8.29
CA GLU A 69 -12.75 2.18 7.85
C GLU A 69 -11.39 2.71 8.32
N ALA A 70 -11.14 4.02 8.17
CA ALA A 70 -9.89 4.64 8.61
C ALA A 70 -9.67 4.48 10.12
N GLN A 71 -10.68 4.72 10.93
CA GLN A 71 -10.60 4.54 12.39
C GLN A 71 -10.33 3.07 12.77
N ARG A 72 -11.07 2.14 12.18
CA ARG A 72 -10.91 0.71 12.43
C ARG A 72 -9.51 0.21 12.03
N LEU A 73 -9.04 0.59 10.84
CA LEU A 73 -7.71 0.19 10.36
C LEU A 73 -6.59 0.80 11.20
N THR A 74 -6.75 2.03 11.66
CA THR A 74 -5.81 2.65 12.58
C THR A 74 -5.71 1.85 13.88
N HIS A 75 -6.85 1.49 14.48
CA HIS A 75 -6.89 0.69 15.69
C HIS A 75 -6.22 -0.68 15.51
N LEU A 76 -6.52 -1.40 14.42
CA LEU A 76 -5.91 -2.69 14.11
C LEU A 76 -4.40 -2.58 13.90
N ARG A 77 -3.95 -1.56 13.18
CA ARG A 77 -2.52 -1.27 12.96
C ARG A 77 -1.80 -1.00 14.28
N ASP A 78 -2.38 -0.17 15.12
CA ASP A 78 -1.75 0.23 16.37
C ASP A 78 -1.69 -0.95 17.36
N THR A 79 -2.73 -1.80 17.39
CA THR A 79 -2.72 -3.05 18.15
C THR A 79 -1.62 -3.99 17.67
N LEU A 80 -1.48 -4.15 16.34
CA LEU A 80 -0.38 -4.93 15.76
C LEU A 80 0.97 -4.37 16.20
N LEU A 81 1.19 -3.08 16.02
CA LEU A 81 2.45 -2.43 16.37
C LEU A 81 2.79 -2.60 17.85
N GLN A 82 1.84 -2.38 18.75
CA GLN A 82 2.04 -2.55 20.19
C GLN A 82 2.51 -3.98 20.51
N THR A 83 1.87 -4.99 19.94
CA THR A 83 2.24 -6.40 20.12
C THR A 83 3.65 -6.69 19.62
N LEU A 84 4.00 -6.17 18.45
CA LEU A 84 5.34 -6.35 17.88
C LEU A 84 6.42 -5.65 18.70
N CYS A 85 6.20 -4.43 19.14
CA CYS A 85 7.14 -3.68 19.98
C CYS A 85 7.34 -4.32 21.36
N ALA A 86 6.32 -4.98 21.90
CA ALA A 86 6.44 -5.69 23.17
C ALA A 86 7.29 -6.96 23.07
N SER A 87 7.37 -7.57 21.89
CA SER A 87 8.04 -8.86 21.67
C SER A 87 9.38 -8.74 20.94
N ILE A 88 9.58 -7.69 20.16
CA ILE A 88 10.78 -7.50 19.34
C ILE A 88 11.53 -6.26 19.85
N SER A 89 12.67 -6.48 20.50
CA SER A 89 13.51 -5.37 20.99
C SER A 89 14.04 -4.53 19.84
N ASP A 90 14.17 -3.23 20.06
CA ASP A 90 14.72 -2.25 19.09
C ASP A 90 13.99 -2.18 17.76
N LEU A 91 12.72 -2.59 17.73
CA LEU A 91 11.86 -2.44 16.56
C LEU A 91 11.60 -0.95 16.30
N LYS A 92 11.86 -0.53 15.08
CA LYS A 92 11.65 0.87 14.63
C LYS A 92 10.50 0.97 13.65
N VAL A 93 9.74 2.05 13.72
CA VAL A 93 8.72 2.42 12.74
C VAL A 93 9.31 3.43 11.77
N ASN A 94 9.19 3.18 10.48
CA ASN A 94 9.68 4.07 9.45
C ASN A 94 8.60 5.06 9.03
N GLY A 95 9.01 6.32 8.84
CA GLY A 95 8.12 7.44 8.52
C GLY A 95 7.37 7.98 9.73
N ASP A 96 6.52 8.99 9.50
CA ASP A 96 5.73 9.63 10.55
C ASP A 96 4.60 8.71 11.04
N ALA A 97 4.38 8.63 12.33
CA ALA A 97 3.36 7.78 12.93
C ALA A 97 1.94 8.31 12.73
N SER A 98 1.78 9.63 12.59
CA SER A 98 0.50 10.32 12.44
C SER A 98 0.15 10.60 10.97
N LEU A 99 1.15 10.88 10.14
CA LEU A 99 0.98 11.24 8.73
C LEU A 99 1.16 10.01 7.82
N ARG A 100 0.31 8.99 7.99
CA ARG A 100 0.33 7.77 7.17
C ARG A 100 -1.07 7.27 6.85
N LEU A 101 -1.16 6.42 5.84
CA LEU A 101 -2.41 5.71 5.55
C LEU A 101 -2.79 4.82 6.74
N PRO A 102 -4.08 4.77 7.13
CA PRO A 102 -4.55 4.03 8.30
C PRO A 102 -4.09 2.57 8.35
N GLY A 103 -4.17 1.87 7.23
CA GLY A 103 -3.80 0.44 7.14
C GLY A 103 -2.33 0.19 6.76
N ASN A 104 -1.47 1.19 6.76
CA ASN A 104 -0.06 1.02 6.40
C ASN A 104 0.84 1.03 7.63
N LEU A 105 1.69 0.00 7.76
CA LEU A 105 2.76 -0.06 8.74
C LEU A 105 4.05 -0.47 8.03
N ASN A 106 5.13 0.28 8.26
CA ASN A 106 6.46 -0.08 7.82
C ASN A 106 7.38 -0.09 9.04
N ILE A 107 8.00 -1.24 9.29
CA ILE A 107 8.84 -1.49 10.45
C ILE A 107 10.20 -2.00 10.02
N ARG A 108 11.20 -1.82 10.86
CA ARG A 108 12.52 -2.44 10.70
C ARG A 108 13.13 -2.81 12.05
N LYS A 109 13.98 -3.84 12.03
CA LYS A 109 14.95 -4.12 13.06
C LYS A 109 16.32 -4.15 12.41
N ASP A 110 17.20 -3.24 12.82
CA ASP A 110 18.51 -3.11 12.20
C ASP A 110 19.28 -4.42 12.33
N GLY A 111 19.94 -4.83 11.26
CA GLY A 111 20.71 -6.09 11.19
C GLY A 111 19.87 -7.33 10.85
N VAL A 112 18.55 -7.24 10.76
CA VAL A 112 17.66 -8.35 10.36
C VAL A 112 17.03 -8.02 9.02
N ARG A 113 17.42 -8.74 7.96
CA ARG A 113 16.87 -8.48 6.62
C ARG A 113 15.41 -8.93 6.52
N ALA A 114 14.59 -8.10 5.91
CA ALA A 114 13.16 -8.39 5.73
C ALA A 114 12.91 -9.71 4.96
N VAL A 115 13.77 -10.04 3.99
CA VAL A 115 13.64 -11.28 3.22
C VAL A 115 13.81 -12.52 4.11
N ASP A 116 14.69 -12.48 5.09
CA ASP A 116 14.92 -13.61 6.00
C ASP A 116 13.69 -13.82 6.90
N VAL A 117 13.08 -12.73 7.39
CA VAL A 117 11.82 -12.79 8.14
C VAL A 117 10.67 -13.33 7.26
N ILE A 118 10.53 -12.83 6.03
CA ILE A 118 9.49 -13.27 5.10
C ILE A 118 9.61 -14.76 4.79
N ASN A 119 10.83 -15.28 4.62
CA ASN A 119 11.06 -16.68 4.31
C ASN A 119 10.69 -17.62 5.48
N GLN A 120 10.61 -17.11 6.70
CA GLN A 120 10.15 -17.87 7.87
C GLN A 120 8.65 -17.75 8.14
N LEU A 121 7.97 -16.86 7.42
CA LEU A 121 6.53 -16.65 7.62
C LEU A 121 5.70 -17.68 6.86
N GLU A 122 4.88 -18.42 7.57
CA GLU A 122 3.87 -19.30 7.00
C GLU A 122 2.48 -18.67 7.14
N GLY A 123 1.69 -18.66 6.05
CA GLY A 123 0.30 -18.22 6.07
C GLY A 123 0.07 -16.72 6.29
N VAL A 124 1.12 -15.91 6.23
CA VAL A 124 1.03 -14.43 6.24
C VAL A 124 1.83 -13.88 5.06
N ALA A 125 1.16 -13.17 4.17
CA ALA A 125 1.79 -12.53 3.03
C ALA A 125 2.19 -11.08 3.40
N LEU A 126 3.48 -10.82 3.40
CA LEU A 126 4.05 -9.49 3.63
C LEU A 126 4.97 -9.12 2.46
N SER A 127 5.39 -7.88 2.40
CA SER A 127 6.37 -7.45 1.39
C SER A 127 7.54 -6.72 2.03
N SER A 128 8.72 -6.98 1.52
CA SER A 128 9.85 -6.07 1.68
C SER A 128 9.51 -4.77 0.94
N ALA A 129 10.09 -3.66 1.36
CA ALA A 129 9.79 -2.34 0.81
C ALA A 129 9.98 -2.22 -0.71
N SER A 130 10.72 -3.13 -1.33
CA SER A 130 11.04 -3.16 -2.77
C SER A 130 10.14 -4.06 -3.62
N ALA A 131 8.98 -4.50 -3.14
CA ALA A 131 8.11 -5.46 -3.84
C ALA A 131 7.65 -5.03 -5.25
N CYS A 132 7.76 -3.77 -5.62
CA CYS A 132 7.49 -3.29 -6.98
C CYS A 132 8.73 -3.24 -7.89
N ALA A 133 9.92 -3.46 -7.36
CA ALA A 133 11.16 -3.60 -8.12
C ALA A 133 11.43 -5.07 -8.42
N ALA A 134 10.45 -5.77 -9.00
CA ALA A 134 10.65 -7.11 -9.52
C ALA A 134 11.68 -7.08 -10.66
N GLY A 135 12.96 -7.18 -10.31
CA GLY A 135 14.05 -7.30 -11.27
C GLY A 135 15.25 -6.36 -11.13
N GLY A 136 15.36 -5.57 -10.07
CA GLY A 136 16.54 -4.71 -9.89
C GLY A 136 16.89 -4.45 -8.43
N ASP A 137 18.19 -4.42 -8.14
CA ASP A 137 18.79 -4.10 -6.84
C ASP A 137 18.57 -2.64 -6.36
N MET A 138 17.56 -1.95 -6.90
CA MET A 138 17.31 -0.57 -6.54
C MET A 138 16.53 -0.48 -5.23
N PRO A 139 17.08 0.21 -4.23
CA PRO A 139 16.36 0.51 -2.99
C PRO A 139 15.03 1.22 -3.28
N SER A 140 14.05 1.05 -2.41
CA SER A 140 12.79 1.76 -2.53
C SER A 140 13.01 3.27 -2.48
N HIS A 141 12.67 3.99 -3.55
CA HIS A 141 12.75 5.45 -3.61
C HIS A 141 11.94 6.13 -2.48
N VAL A 142 10.94 5.45 -1.91
CA VAL A 142 10.17 5.94 -0.76
C VAL A 142 11.02 5.89 0.51
N LEU A 143 11.75 4.79 0.73
CA LEU A 143 12.61 4.64 1.91
C LEU A 143 13.82 5.57 1.84
N ASP A 144 14.41 5.71 0.66
CA ASP A 144 15.45 6.71 0.38
C ASP A 144 14.94 8.13 0.64
N GLY A 145 13.75 8.45 0.13
CA GLY A 145 13.10 9.76 0.31
C GLY A 145 12.78 10.13 1.77
N ILE A 146 12.67 9.15 2.68
CA ILE A 146 12.55 9.37 4.13
C ILE A 146 13.89 9.24 4.86
N GLY A 147 15.01 9.15 4.13
CA GLY A 147 16.38 9.23 4.65
C GLY A 147 16.96 7.91 5.16
N LEU A 148 16.41 6.76 4.77
CA LEU A 148 16.99 5.46 5.13
C LEU A 148 18.15 5.10 4.20
N SER A 149 19.23 4.60 4.78
CA SER A 149 20.33 4.01 4.03
C SER A 149 19.88 2.72 3.31
N PRO A 150 20.60 2.27 2.28
CA PRO A 150 20.32 0.99 1.62
C PRO A 150 20.29 -0.21 2.59
N ALA A 151 21.20 -0.27 3.54
CA ALA A 151 21.24 -1.34 4.55
C ALA A 151 20.03 -1.33 5.49
N GLU A 152 19.55 -0.15 5.89
CA GLU A 152 18.30 -0.03 6.66
C GLU A 152 17.08 -0.38 5.82
N ALA A 153 17.08 -0.03 4.53
CA ALA A 153 15.99 -0.34 3.61
C ALA A 153 15.82 -1.85 3.40
N GLU A 154 16.91 -2.63 3.39
CA GLU A 154 16.86 -4.10 3.33
C GLU A 154 16.20 -4.73 4.56
N CYS A 155 16.27 -4.05 5.71
CA CYS A 155 15.64 -4.50 6.95
C CYS A 155 14.15 -4.10 7.05
N CYS A 156 13.61 -3.36 6.08
CA CYS A 156 12.25 -2.83 6.13
C CYS A 156 11.20 -3.84 5.71
N LEU A 157 10.25 -4.09 6.59
CA LEU A 157 9.08 -4.92 6.36
C LEU A 157 7.84 -4.06 6.27
N ARG A 158 7.11 -4.18 5.15
CA ARG A 158 5.85 -3.44 4.93
C ARG A 158 4.66 -4.35 5.18
N ILE A 159 3.79 -3.92 6.07
CA ILE A 159 2.56 -4.59 6.45
C ILE A 159 1.38 -3.74 5.99
N GLY A 160 0.46 -4.34 5.25
CA GLY A 160 -0.76 -3.70 4.78
C GLY A 160 -1.99 -4.36 5.40
N LEU A 161 -2.85 -3.55 6.01
CA LEU A 161 -4.16 -3.97 6.47
C LEU A 161 -5.22 -3.35 5.56
N GLY A 162 -6.29 -4.09 5.30
CA GLY A 162 -7.34 -3.68 4.40
C GLY A 162 -8.74 -3.81 4.99
N ARG A 163 -9.74 -3.48 4.16
CA ARG A 163 -11.16 -3.48 4.52
C ARG A 163 -11.61 -4.79 5.19
N PHE A 164 -11.12 -5.91 4.73
CA PHE A 164 -11.53 -7.23 5.21
C PHE A 164 -10.65 -7.79 6.33
N THR A 165 -9.60 -7.09 6.72
CA THR A 165 -8.72 -7.52 7.81
C THR A 165 -9.47 -7.50 9.14
N THR A 166 -9.44 -8.62 9.85
CA THR A 166 -10.08 -8.83 11.14
C THR A 166 -9.09 -8.73 12.30
N GLN A 167 -9.60 -8.53 13.51
CA GLN A 167 -8.78 -8.55 14.73
C GLN A 167 -8.09 -9.90 14.95
N ALA A 168 -8.77 -11.03 14.64
CA ALA A 168 -8.21 -12.35 14.77
C ALA A 168 -7.01 -12.57 13.84
N GLU A 169 -7.11 -12.09 12.59
CA GLU A 169 -6.00 -12.14 11.64
C GLU A 169 -4.81 -11.29 12.10
N VAL A 170 -5.07 -10.10 12.65
CA VAL A 170 -4.02 -9.24 13.22
C VAL A 170 -3.30 -9.92 14.37
N THR A 171 -4.04 -10.56 15.29
CA THR A 171 -3.46 -11.30 16.43
C THR A 171 -2.62 -12.48 15.95
N ASN A 172 -3.12 -13.25 14.98
CA ASN A 172 -2.37 -14.37 14.40
C ASN A 172 -1.11 -13.88 13.65
N ALA A 173 -1.25 -12.83 12.84
CA ALA A 173 -0.11 -12.24 12.12
C ALA A 173 0.96 -11.72 13.07
N ALA A 174 0.58 -11.05 14.17
CA ALA A 174 1.51 -10.59 15.19
C ALA A 174 2.33 -11.74 15.77
N ALA A 175 1.67 -12.83 16.18
CA ALA A 175 2.35 -14.01 16.75
C ALA A 175 3.35 -14.63 15.76
N ARG A 176 2.95 -14.78 14.48
CA ARG A 176 3.80 -15.33 13.42
C ARG A 176 5.00 -14.43 13.11
N ILE A 177 4.79 -13.11 13.03
CA ILE A 177 5.86 -12.14 12.79
C ILE A 177 6.87 -12.17 13.96
N CYS A 178 6.39 -12.19 15.20
CA CYS A 178 7.27 -12.31 16.36
C CYS A 178 8.11 -13.60 16.32
N ALA A 179 7.50 -14.74 15.99
CA ALA A 179 8.20 -16.01 15.85
C ALA A 179 9.24 -15.98 14.74
N ALA A 180 8.93 -15.38 13.57
CA ALA A 180 9.86 -15.24 12.46
C ALA A 180 11.06 -14.36 12.83
N TYR A 181 10.85 -13.25 13.52
CA TYR A 181 11.97 -12.43 14.02
C TYR A 181 12.83 -13.16 15.03
N ALA A 182 12.23 -13.95 15.93
CA ALA A 182 12.98 -14.75 16.91
C ALA A 182 13.85 -15.82 16.22
N GLY A 183 13.39 -16.37 15.09
CA GLY A 183 14.16 -17.33 14.29
C GLY A 183 15.29 -16.71 13.45
N CYS A 184 15.32 -15.38 13.31
CA CYS A 184 16.35 -14.64 12.58
C CYS A 184 17.45 -14.05 13.49
N LEU A 185 17.32 -14.18 14.81
CA LEU A 185 18.28 -13.67 15.82
C LEU A 185 19.20 -14.77 16.29
#